data_3260743bbe735de88fe04330039c460e
#
_entry.id   3260743bbe735de88fe04330039c460e
#
_cell.length_a   1.000
_cell.length_b   1.000
_cell.length_c   1.000
_cell.angle_alpha   90.00
_cell.angle_beta   90.00
_cell.angle_gamma   90.00
#
_symmetry.space_group_name_H-M   'P 1'
#
loop_
_entity.id
_entity.type
_entity.pdbx_description
1 polymer ?
#
loop_
_entity_poly.entity_id
_entity_poly.type
_entity_poly.pdbx_seq_one_letter_code
_entity_poly.pdbx_strand_id
1 'polypeptide(L)'
;GRRSYEEFAPVWPTMTEDFAGYNAMPRYVVSRTLQDTSSWPAQILRSLEEVRELKQGEGDPIIVHGSANLAQGLAAEGLVDRYHLLVFPLLLGSGKRLFDAGPKQALRVVESQTYSNGIIKAVYDVVH
;
A
#
# COMPACT_ATOMS: atom_id res chain seq x y z
N GLY A 1 -2.31 7.59 -0.05
CA GLY A 1 -2.14 9.01 0.15
C GLY A 1 -2.54 9.86 -1.05
N ARG A 2 -2.60 11.15 -0.87
CA ARG A 2 -3.02 12.07 -1.92
C ARG A 2 -2.16 11.96 -3.18
N ARG A 3 -0.84 11.92 -3.04
CA ARG A 3 0.07 11.86 -4.19
C ARG A 3 -0.11 10.59 -5.00
N SER A 4 -0.25 9.45 -4.34
CA SER A 4 -0.52 8.18 -5.03
C SER A 4 -1.85 8.25 -5.77
N TYR A 5 -2.88 8.81 -5.14
CA TYR A 5 -4.18 9.00 -5.79
C TYR A 5 -4.06 9.90 -7.03
N GLU A 6 -3.36 11.03 -6.92
CA GLU A 6 -3.19 11.98 -8.02
C GLU A 6 -2.41 11.37 -9.19
N GLU A 7 -1.45 10.46 -8.91
CA GLU A 7 -0.69 9.74 -9.94
C GLU A 7 -1.51 8.63 -10.58
N PHE A 8 -2.31 7.91 -9.81
CA PHE A 8 -3.07 6.74 -10.30
C PHE A 8 -4.39 7.10 -10.95
N ALA A 9 -5.08 8.12 -10.48
CA ALA A 9 -6.41 8.49 -10.96
C ALA A 9 -6.49 8.78 -12.46
N PRO A 10 -5.48 9.41 -13.10
CA PRO A 10 -5.51 9.61 -14.55
C PRO A 10 -5.30 8.33 -15.37
N VAL A 11 -4.72 7.28 -14.77
CA VAL A 11 -4.28 6.07 -15.50
C VAL A 11 -5.23 4.90 -15.28
N TRP A 12 -5.48 4.52 -14.03
CA TRP A 12 -6.22 3.31 -13.70
C TRP A 12 -7.64 3.26 -14.25
N PRO A 13 -8.45 4.35 -14.24
CA PRO A 13 -9.80 4.29 -14.82
C PRO A 13 -9.85 3.99 -16.31
N THR A 14 -8.75 4.25 -17.04
CA THR A 14 -8.67 3.98 -18.49
C THR A 14 -8.29 2.54 -18.81
N MET A 15 -7.81 1.78 -17.83
CA MET A 15 -7.38 0.37 -17.98
C MET A 15 -8.52 -0.59 -17.65
N THR A 16 -9.69 -0.39 -18.25
CA THR A 16 -10.90 -1.12 -17.88
C THR A 16 -10.94 -2.56 -18.37
N GLU A 17 -10.31 -2.88 -19.51
CA GLU A 17 -10.32 -4.24 -20.05
C GLU A 17 -9.47 -5.19 -19.23
N ASP A 18 -8.23 -4.78 -18.92
CA ASP A 18 -7.26 -5.63 -18.23
C ASP A 18 -7.43 -5.61 -16.71
N PHE A 19 -7.96 -4.51 -16.15
CA PHE A 19 -8.01 -4.27 -14.72
C PHE A 19 -9.42 -3.93 -14.21
N ALA A 20 -10.46 -4.46 -14.87
CA ALA A 20 -11.84 -4.20 -14.48
C ALA A 20 -12.13 -4.59 -13.03
N GLY A 21 -11.63 -5.75 -12.58
CA GLY A 21 -11.79 -6.20 -11.20
C GLY A 21 -11.13 -5.26 -10.20
N TYR A 22 -9.94 -4.78 -10.50
CA TYR A 22 -9.22 -3.82 -9.66
C TYR A 22 -9.98 -2.48 -9.58
N ASN A 23 -10.46 -1.97 -10.72
CA ASN A 23 -11.20 -0.71 -10.76
C ASN A 23 -12.58 -0.81 -10.06
N ALA A 24 -13.13 -2.01 -9.96
CA ALA A 24 -14.41 -2.25 -9.27
C ALA A 24 -14.27 -2.37 -7.74
N MET A 25 -13.05 -2.59 -7.23
CA MET A 25 -12.82 -2.69 -5.79
C MET A 25 -13.10 -1.35 -5.09
N PRO A 26 -13.62 -1.37 -3.85
CA PRO A 26 -13.67 -0.17 -3.03
C PRO A 26 -12.29 0.43 -2.85
N ARG A 27 -12.18 1.74 -2.99
CA ARG A 27 -10.93 2.47 -2.85
C ARG A 27 -11.02 3.47 -1.72
N TYR A 28 -9.89 3.64 -1.03
CA TYR A 28 -9.76 4.57 0.09
C TYR A 28 -8.49 5.38 -0.08
N VAL A 29 -8.57 6.66 0.23
CA VAL A 29 -7.43 7.57 0.20
C VAL A 29 -7.28 8.21 1.58
N VAL A 30 -6.14 8.02 2.21
CA VAL A 30 -5.84 8.67 3.49
C VAL A 30 -5.23 10.04 3.19
N SER A 31 -5.98 11.10 3.43
CA SER A 31 -5.52 12.46 3.17
C SER A 31 -6.29 13.47 4.01
N ARG A 32 -5.59 14.47 4.55
CA ARG A 32 -6.22 15.57 5.28
C ARG A 32 -6.74 16.66 4.35
N THR A 33 -6.21 16.77 3.15
CA THR A 33 -6.42 17.91 2.25
C THR A 33 -7.19 17.60 0.98
N LEU A 34 -7.13 16.34 0.51
CA LEU A 34 -7.85 15.93 -0.70
C LEU A 34 -9.37 16.03 -0.46
N GLN A 35 -10.09 16.66 -1.38
CA GLN A 35 -11.54 16.83 -1.29
C GLN A 35 -12.31 16.25 -2.47
N ASP A 36 -11.68 16.13 -3.63
CA ASP A 36 -12.33 15.68 -4.86
C ASP A 36 -11.75 14.35 -5.33
N THR A 37 -12.61 13.31 -5.40
CA THR A 37 -12.26 11.98 -5.91
C THR A 37 -13.08 11.61 -7.15
N SER A 38 -13.63 12.57 -7.85
CA SER A 38 -14.48 12.32 -9.02
C SER A 38 -13.72 11.68 -10.19
N SER A 39 -12.41 11.93 -10.31
CA SER A 39 -11.58 11.36 -11.37
C SER A 39 -11.42 9.84 -11.26
N TRP A 40 -11.35 9.34 -10.04
CA TRP A 40 -11.27 7.91 -9.74
C TRP A 40 -11.96 7.71 -8.38
N PRO A 41 -13.24 7.33 -8.37
CA PRO A 41 -14.04 7.35 -7.14
C PRO A 41 -13.38 6.59 -6.00
N ALA A 42 -13.24 7.26 -4.87
CA ALA A 42 -12.65 6.70 -3.66
C ALA A 42 -13.28 7.38 -2.43
N GLN A 43 -13.31 6.65 -1.33
CA GLN A 43 -13.68 7.21 -0.04
C GLN A 43 -12.45 7.83 0.61
N ILE A 44 -12.58 9.04 1.12
CA ILE A 44 -11.47 9.73 1.80
C ILE A 44 -11.49 9.38 3.28
N LEU A 45 -10.35 8.91 3.79
CA LEU A 45 -10.12 8.70 5.21
C LEU A 45 -9.18 9.82 5.70
N ARG A 46 -9.57 10.49 6.77
CA ARG A 46 -8.86 11.68 7.26
C ARG A 46 -7.75 11.37 8.26
N SER A 47 -7.70 10.14 8.78
CA SER A 47 -6.72 9.78 9.79
C SER A 47 -6.42 8.28 9.76
N LEU A 48 -5.34 7.87 10.43
CA LEU A 48 -5.00 6.46 10.62
C LEU A 48 -6.00 5.77 11.55
N GLU A 49 -6.66 6.50 12.42
CA GLU A 49 -7.72 5.95 13.27
C GLU A 49 -8.91 5.46 12.45
N GLU A 50 -9.26 6.19 11.39
CA GLU A 50 -10.29 5.75 10.45
C GLU A 50 -9.88 4.48 9.70
N VAL A 51 -8.59 4.30 9.41
CA VAL A 51 -8.06 3.05 8.85
C VAL A 51 -8.23 1.91 9.86
N ARG A 52 -7.95 2.15 11.12
CA ARG A 52 -8.14 1.16 12.19
C ARG A 52 -9.59 0.71 12.27
N GLU A 53 -10.53 1.64 12.22
CA GLU A 53 -11.96 1.33 12.21
C GLU A 53 -12.35 0.51 10.98
N LEU A 54 -11.82 0.84 9.80
CA LEU A 54 -12.07 0.10 8.58
C LEU A 54 -11.60 -1.36 8.70
N LYS A 55 -10.44 -1.59 9.33
CA LYS A 55 -9.90 -2.93 9.56
C LYS A 55 -10.74 -3.79 10.50
N GLN A 56 -11.49 -3.17 11.40
CA GLN A 56 -12.35 -3.88 12.35
C GLN A 56 -13.60 -4.44 11.68
N GLY A 57 -13.95 -3.95 10.49
CA GLY A 57 -15.06 -4.46 9.71
C GLY A 57 -14.75 -5.81 9.08
N GLU A 58 -15.79 -6.50 8.62
CA GLU A 58 -15.65 -7.73 7.87
C GLU A 58 -15.39 -7.42 6.40
N GLY A 59 -14.65 -8.29 5.73
CA GLY A 59 -14.38 -8.16 4.31
C GLY A 59 -13.05 -8.75 3.90
N ASP A 60 -12.70 -8.53 2.64
CA ASP A 60 -11.46 -8.98 2.06
C ASP A 60 -10.27 -8.16 2.57
N PRO A 61 -9.04 -8.66 2.39
CA PRO A 61 -7.85 -7.92 2.80
C PRO A 61 -7.78 -6.51 2.20
N ILE A 62 -7.27 -5.57 2.98
CA ILE A 62 -7.01 -4.20 2.54
C ILE A 62 -5.60 -4.14 2.00
N ILE A 63 -5.44 -3.67 0.77
CA ILE A 63 -4.15 -3.63 0.08
C ILE A 63 -3.69 -2.18 -0.08
N VAL A 64 -2.43 -1.94 0.26
CA VAL A 64 -1.76 -0.65 0.04
C VAL A 64 -0.66 -0.87 -1.00
N HIS A 65 -0.79 -0.19 -2.13
CA HIS A 65 0.21 -0.25 -3.20
C HIS A 65 1.14 0.96 -3.09
N GLY A 66 2.44 0.70 -2.86
CA GLY A 66 3.40 1.78 -2.71
C GLY A 66 3.14 2.64 -1.48
N SER A 67 3.15 3.98 -1.64
CA SER A 67 2.83 4.94 -0.57
C SER A 67 3.71 4.77 0.68
N ALA A 68 5.02 5.01 0.53
CA ALA A 68 5.99 4.78 1.61
C ALA A 68 5.62 5.50 2.92
N ASN A 69 5.19 6.77 2.83
CA ASN A 69 4.82 7.53 4.03
C ASN A 69 3.60 6.94 4.74
N LEU A 70 2.59 6.51 3.98
CA LEU A 70 1.41 5.86 4.54
C LEU A 70 1.79 4.52 5.16
N ALA A 71 2.59 3.72 4.49
CA ALA A 71 3.04 2.42 4.99
C ALA A 71 3.83 2.56 6.30
N GLN A 72 4.71 3.56 6.40
CA GLN A 72 5.45 3.85 7.62
C GLN A 72 4.52 4.25 8.77
N GLY A 73 3.54 5.10 8.50
CA GLY A 73 2.55 5.50 9.49
C GLY A 73 1.70 4.33 9.97
N LEU A 74 1.25 3.48 9.06
CA LEU A 74 0.48 2.28 9.40
C LEU A 74 1.33 1.30 10.22
N ALA A 75 2.59 1.12 9.87
CA ALA A 75 3.51 0.27 10.62
C ALA A 75 3.73 0.77 12.05
N ALA A 76 3.91 2.08 12.23
CA ALA A 76 4.08 2.69 13.54
C ALA A 76 2.86 2.49 14.44
N GLU A 77 1.67 2.43 13.87
CA GLU A 77 0.41 2.20 14.60
C GLU A 77 0.06 0.71 14.73
N GLY A 78 0.92 -0.20 14.27
CA GLY A 78 0.67 -1.63 14.34
C GLY A 78 -0.46 -2.12 13.45
N LEU A 79 -0.75 -1.41 12.37
CA LEU A 79 -1.88 -1.70 11.47
C LEU A 79 -1.50 -2.56 10.26
N VAL A 80 -0.22 -2.83 10.05
CA VAL A 80 0.24 -3.68 8.95
C VAL A 80 0.32 -5.13 9.40
N ASP A 81 -0.29 -6.03 8.64
CA ASP A 81 -0.28 -7.46 8.93
C ASP A 81 0.70 -8.22 8.05
N ARG A 82 0.89 -7.78 6.81
CA ARG A 82 1.72 -8.48 5.83
C ARG A 82 2.40 -7.50 4.88
N TYR A 83 3.68 -7.76 4.60
CA TYR A 83 4.44 -7.05 3.58
C TYR A 83 4.66 -7.94 2.37
N HIS A 84 4.36 -7.41 1.18
CA HIS A 84 4.73 -8.00 -0.10
C HIS A 84 5.82 -7.12 -0.69
N LEU A 85 7.05 -7.63 -0.75
CA LEU A 85 8.20 -6.86 -1.18
C LEU A 85 8.77 -7.42 -2.48
N LEU A 86 9.18 -6.52 -3.36
CA LEU A 86 9.95 -6.87 -4.55
C LEU A 86 11.30 -6.15 -4.46
N VAL A 87 12.38 -6.93 -4.45
CA VAL A 87 13.74 -6.40 -4.42
C VAL A 87 14.34 -6.54 -5.81
N PHE A 88 14.62 -5.40 -6.42
CA PHE A 88 15.22 -5.33 -7.75
C PHE A 88 16.74 -5.38 -7.65
N PRO A 89 17.41 -6.03 -8.62
CA PRO A 89 18.88 -6.10 -8.65
C PRO A 89 19.46 -4.77 -9.16
N LEU A 90 19.24 -3.69 -8.41
CA LEU A 90 19.55 -2.33 -8.78
C LEU A 90 19.85 -1.50 -7.55
N LEU A 91 20.90 -0.68 -7.61
CA LEU A 91 21.21 0.33 -6.61
C LEU A 91 20.82 1.69 -7.17
N LEU A 92 19.76 2.29 -6.62
CA LEU A 92 19.31 3.60 -7.07
C LEU A 92 20.21 4.74 -6.61
N GLY A 93 20.82 4.58 -5.45
CA GLY A 93 21.65 5.63 -4.85
C GLY A 93 20.86 6.73 -4.14
N SER A 94 19.60 6.95 -4.52
CA SER A 94 18.71 7.93 -3.90
C SER A 94 17.26 7.51 -4.07
N GLY A 95 16.36 8.11 -3.32
CA GLY A 95 14.93 7.83 -3.39
C GLY A 95 14.31 7.70 -2.01
N LYS A 96 12.99 7.52 -1.97
CA LYS A 96 12.26 7.28 -0.73
C LYS A 96 12.53 5.87 -0.23
N ARG A 97 12.61 5.73 1.09
CA ARG A 97 12.75 4.43 1.75
C ARG A 97 11.40 3.95 2.26
N LEU A 98 11.11 2.68 2.04
CA LEU A 98 9.92 2.06 2.64
C LEU A 98 10.09 1.94 4.15
N PHE A 99 11.27 1.50 4.59
CA PHE A 99 11.61 1.37 6.00
C PHE A 99 12.58 2.49 6.39
N ASP A 100 12.11 3.36 7.28
CA ASP A 100 12.89 4.46 7.81
C ASP A 100 12.94 4.31 9.34
N ALA A 101 13.28 5.35 10.05
CA ALA A 101 13.28 5.31 11.52
C ALA A 101 11.90 4.95 12.05
N GLY A 102 11.83 4.02 12.97
CA GLY A 102 10.57 3.57 13.56
C GLY A 102 10.78 2.43 14.55
N PRO A 103 9.70 1.89 15.12
CA PRO A 103 9.80 0.79 16.06
C PRO A 103 10.31 -0.48 15.37
N LYS A 104 11.07 -1.26 16.11
CA LYS A 104 11.51 -2.58 15.67
C LYS A 104 10.31 -3.51 15.56
N GLN A 105 10.20 -4.22 14.44
CA GLN A 105 9.17 -5.23 14.22
C GLN A 105 9.80 -6.55 13.84
N ALA A 106 9.32 -7.63 14.45
CA ALA A 106 9.70 -8.98 14.05
C ALA A 106 8.81 -9.42 12.89
N LEU A 107 9.42 -10.06 11.90
CA LEU A 107 8.72 -10.57 10.72
C LEU A 107 8.97 -12.06 10.57
N ARG A 108 7.98 -12.75 9.98
CA ARG A 108 8.07 -14.17 9.65
C ARG A 108 7.94 -14.35 8.15
N VAL A 109 8.86 -15.06 7.54
CA VAL A 109 8.80 -15.34 6.09
C VAL A 109 7.64 -16.30 5.81
N VAL A 110 6.75 -15.88 4.90
CA VAL A 110 5.64 -16.68 4.39
C VAL A 110 6.01 -17.32 3.05
N GLU A 111 6.63 -16.53 2.17
CA GLU A 111 7.00 -16.94 0.83
C GLU A 111 8.23 -16.16 0.38
N SER A 112 9.10 -16.81 -0.38
CA SER A 112 10.18 -16.13 -1.08
C SER A 112 10.39 -16.78 -2.43
N GLN A 113 10.71 -15.97 -3.44
CA GLN A 113 10.93 -16.45 -4.80
C GLN A 113 11.93 -15.53 -5.51
N THR A 114 12.86 -16.13 -6.22
CA THR A 114 13.78 -15.40 -7.11
C THR A 114 13.33 -15.64 -8.54
N TYR A 115 13.05 -14.55 -9.26
CA TYR A 115 12.67 -14.62 -10.65
C TYR A 115 13.91 -14.69 -11.56
N SER A 116 13.72 -15.15 -12.80
CA SER A 116 14.83 -15.31 -13.76
C SER A 116 15.51 -13.99 -14.11
N ASN A 117 14.84 -12.85 -13.96
CA ASN A 117 15.40 -11.52 -14.17
C ASN A 117 16.14 -10.96 -12.95
N GLY A 118 16.27 -11.74 -11.89
CA GLY A 118 16.98 -11.33 -10.68
C GLY A 118 16.15 -10.64 -9.62
N ILE A 119 14.88 -10.37 -9.87
CA ILE A 119 13.98 -9.78 -8.87
C ILE A 119 13.67 -10.83 -7.80
N ILE A 120 13.75 -10.44 -6.53
CA ILE A 120 13.39 -11.30 -5.39
C ILE A 120 12.05 -10.83 -4.84
N LYS A 121 11.07 -11.74 -4.80
CA LYS A 121 9.80 -11.53 -4.10
C LYS A 121 9.93 -12.09 -2.68
N ALA A 122 9.58 -11.29 -1.69
CA ALA A 122 9.54 -11.73 -0.31
C ALA A 122 8.22 -11.31 0.33
N VAL A 123 7.54 -12.26 0.96
CA VAL A 123 6.30 -12.03 1.69
C VAL A 123 6.55 -12.32 3.16
N TYR A 124 6.29 -11.33 4.01
CA TYR A 124 6.48 -11.43 5.45
C TYR A 124 5.19 -11.12 6.18
N ASP A 125 4.87 -11.91 7.18
CA ASP A 125 3.86 -11.55 8.16
C ASP A 125 4.50 -10.83 9.35
N VAL A 126 3.83 -9.79 9.84
CA VAL A 126 4.24 -9.10 11.05
C VAL A 126 3.89 -9.97 12.25
N VAL A 127 4.86 -10.17 13.14
CA VAL A 127 4.66 -10.88 14.41
C VAL A 127 4.20 -9.86 15.45
N HIS A 128 2.94 -9.92 15.80
CA HIS A 128 2.36 -9.03 16.81
C HIS A 128 2.58 -9.51 18.23
#